data_fac2c225139e85aee603a5814f1db362
#
_entry.id   fac2c225139e85aee603a5814f1db362
#
_cell.length_a   1.000
_cell.length_b   1.000
_cell.length_c   1.000
_cell.angle_alpha   90.00
_cell.angle_beta   90.00
_cell.angle_gamma   90.00
#
_symmetry.space_group_name_H-M   'P 1'
#
loop_
_entity.id
_entity.type
_entity.pdbx_description
1 polymer ?
#
loop_
_entity_poly.entity_id
_entity_poly.type
_entity_poly.pdbx_seq_one_letter_code
_entity_poly.pdbx_strand_id
1 'polypeptide(L)'
;NVLDGHDTFVLMPTGGGKSLCYQLPALIMEGTAVVMSPLIALMKNQVDAMRRFANDDSIAHFLNSSLNKAAIEEVKEDIRNGKTKILYVAPESLNKDENIEFLRNNKISFYAIDEAHCISEWGHDFRPEYRNIQKMTKRIGRAPIVALTATATPKVQNDIQKNLDMMD
;
A
#
# COMPACT_ATOMS: atom_id res chain seq x y z
N ASN A 1 -0.96 6.75 15.87
CA ASN A 1 -1.39 5.84 14.83
C ASN A 1 -1.64 6.57 13.52
N VAL A 2 -2.07 5.87 12.50
CA VAL A 2 -2.13 6.42 11.14
C VAL A 2 -3.15 7.56 10.99
N LEU A 3 -4.26 7.51 11.71
CA LEU A 3 -5.27 8.57 11.67
C LEU A 3 -4.74 9.89 12.21
N ASP A 4 -3.79 9.83 13.12
CA ASP A 4 -3.15 11.01 13.70
C ASP A 4 -1.93 11.49 12.89
N GLY A 5 -1.67 10.87 11.75
CA GLY A 5 -0.54 11.21 10.91
C GLY A 5 0.77 10.54 11.32
N HIS A 6 0.72 9.53 12.18
CA HIS A 6 1.89 8.82 12.68
C HIS A 6 2.18 7.57 11.87
N ASP A 7 3.46 7.28 11.65
CA ASP A 7 3.88 6.01 11.10
C ASP A 7 3.59 4.90 12.11
N THR A 8 3.14 3.75 11.62
CA THR A 8 2.68 2.65 12.47
C THR A 8 3.27 1.33 12.00
N PHE A 9 3.84 0.57 12.93
CA PHE A 9 4.30 -0.79 12.66
C PHE A 9 3.33 -1.78 13.30
N VAL A 10 2.82 -2.72 12.50
CA VAL A 10 1.84 -3.71 12.94
C VAL A 10 2.41 -5.11 12.81
N LEU A 11 2.51 -5.82 13.91
CA LEU A 11 2.92 -7.22 13.94
C LEU A 11 1.71 -8.05 14.38
N MET A 12 1.10 -8.76 13.45
CA MET A 12 -0.08 -9.58 13.70
C MET A 12 0.02 -10.92 12.98
N PRO A 13 -0.49 -12.00 13.60
CA PRO A 13 -0.55 -13.30 12.91
C PRO A 13 -1.36 -13.20 11.63
N THR A 14 -1.06 -14.08 10.67
CA THR A 14 -1.85 -14.18 9.43
C THR A 14 -3.29 -14.53 9.78
N GLY A 15 -4.23 -13.90 9.06
CA GLY A 15 -5.66 -14.11 9.27
C GLY A 15 -6.40 -12.81 9.50
N GLY A 16 -7.65 -12.90 9.65
CA GLY A 16 -8.69 -11.92 9.55
C GLY A 16 -8.52 -10.47 10.02
N GLY A 17 -7.61 -10.14 10.91
CA GLY A 17 -7.52 -8.78 11.44
C GLY A 17 -6.51 -7.85 10.78
N LYS A 18 -5.53 -8.40 10.06
CA LYS A 18 -4.41 -7.60 9.55
C LYS A 18 -4.86 -6.57 8.50
N SER A 19 -5.71 -6.97 7.57
CA SER A 19 -6.20 -6.05 6.53
C SER A 19 -6.98 -4.88 7.10
N LEU A 20 -7.74 -5.10 8.16
CA LEU A 20 -8.55 -4.05 8.77
C LEU A 20 -7.70 -2.90 9.31
N CYS A 21 -6.44 -3.16 9.65
CA CYS A 21 -5.55 -2.14 10.17
C CYS A 21 -5.31 -1.00 9.18
N TYR A 22 -5.43 -1.27 7.88
CA TYR A 22 -5.31 -0.23 6.87
C TYR A 22 -6.64 0.06 6.16
N GLN A 23 -7.53 -0.93 6.06
CA GLN A 23 -8.80 -0.73 5.33
C GLN A 23 -9.72 0.28 6.03
N LEU A 24 -9.85 0.20 7.33
CA LEU A 24 -10.71 1.13 8.08
C LEU A 24 -10.19 2.56 8.00
N PRO A 25 -8.91 2.84 8.29
CA PRO A 25 -8.39 4.20 8.12
C PRO A 25 -8.54 4.72 6.70
N ALA A 26 -8.35 3.87 5.68
CA ALA A 26 -8.47 4.29 4.29
C ALA A 26 -9.87 4.81 3.96
N LEU A 27 -10.91 4.16 4.50
CA LEU A 27 -12.28 4.57 4.25
C LEU A 27 -12.63 5.91 4.92
N ILE A 28 -11.96 6.24 6.02
CA ILE A 28 -12.25 7.43 6.82
C ILE A 28 -11.43 8.64 6.35
N MET A 29 -10.19 8.43 5.98
CA MET A 29 -9.27 9.53 5.64
C MET A 29 -9.54 10.08 4.24
N GLU A 30 -9.25 11.36 4.05
CA GLU A 30 -9.31 11.98 2.73
C GLU A 30 -8.17 11.47 1.84
N GLY A 31 -8.47 11.21 0.58
CA GLY A 31 -7.49 10.74 -0.40
C GLY A 31 -7.51 9.24 -0.61
N THR A 32 -6.49 8.74 -1.27
CA THR A 32 -6.35 7.32 -1.60
C THR A 32 -5.18 6.72 -0.83
N ALA A 33 -5.44 5.62 -0.11
CA ALA A 33 -4.37 4.86 0.53
C ALA A 33 -3.71 3.96 -0.53
N VAL A 34 -2.38 3.98 -0.57
CA VAL A 34 -1.61 3.13 -1.49
C VAL A 34 -1.09 1.93 -0.71
N VAL A 35 -1.55 0.75 -1.07
CA VAL A 35 -1.20 -0.51 -0.39
C VAL A 35 -0.27 -1.31 -1.29
N MET A 36 0.96 -1.51 -0.84
CA MET A 36 1.96 -2.29 -1.57
C MET A 36 1.98 -3.72 -1.03
N SER A 37 1.93 -4.69 -1.94
CA SER A 37 1.92 -6.10 -1.58
C SER A 37 2.66 -6.91 -2.64
N PRO A 38 3.39 -7.97 -2.25
CA PRO A 38 3.99 -8.88 -3.22
C PRO A 38 3.00 -9.90 -3.75
N LEU A 39 1.81 -9.98 -3.14
CA LEU A 39 0.84 -11.04 -3.41
C LEU A 39 -0.14 -10.60 -4.50
N ILE A 40 0.37 -10.47 -5.72
CA ILE A 40 -0.40 -9.98 -6.88
C ILE A 40 -1.68 -10.79 -7.08
N ALA A 41 -1.61 -12.11 -6.93
CA ALA A 41 -2.77 -12.98 -7.12
C ALA A 41 -3.90 -12.69 -6.13
N LEU A 42 -3.59 -12.15 -4.96
CA LEU A 42 -4.58 -11.84 -3.94
C LEU A 42 -5.15 -10.43 -4.05
N MET A 43 -4.52 -9.55 -4.83
CA MET A 43 -4.98 -8.16 -4.97
C MET A 43 -6.42 -8.08 -5.46
N LYS A 44 -6.76 -8.87 -6.48
CA LYS A 44 -8.11 -8.88 -7.02
C LYS A 44 -9.14 -9.30 -5.97
N ASN A 45 -8.81 -10.32 -5.17
CA ASN A 45 -9.70 -10.78 -4.11
C ASN A 45 -9.90 -9.70 -3.04
N GLN A 46 -8.86 -8.99 -2.68
CA GLN A 46 -8.92 -7.89 -1.72
C GLN A 46 -9.80 -6.75 -2.25
N VAL A 47 -9.61 -6.38 -3.51
CA VAL A 47 -10.40 -5.34 -4.15
C VAL A 47 -11.87 -5.74 -4.22
N ASP A 48 -12.15 -6.98 -4.64
CA ASP A 48 -13.53 -7.47 -4.74
C ASP A 48 -14.21 -7.46 -3.37
N ALA A 49 -13.50 -7.84 -2.31
CA ALA A 49 -14.03 -7.81 -0.96
C ALA A 49 -14.38 -6.39 -0.51
N MET A 50 -13.52 -5.43 -0.79
CA MET A 50 -13.78 -4.03 -0.44
C MET A 50 -14.97 -3.45 -1.21
N ARG A 51 -15.09 -3.78 -2.49
CA ARG A 51 -16.21 -3.33 -3.32
C ARG A 51 -17.53 -3.87 -2.80
N ARG A 52 -17.56 -5.14 -2.38
CA ARG A 52 -18.77 -5.74 -1.79
C ARG A 52 -19.11 -5.10 -0.46
N PHE A 53 -18.10 -4.87 0.37
CA PHE A 53 -18.32 -4.28 1.69
C PHE A 53 -18.90 -2.87 1.58
N ALA A 54 -18.37 -2.06 0.69
CA ALA A 54 -18.80 -0.67 0.51
C ALA A 54 -19.97 -0.51 -0.48
N ASN A 55 -20.33 -1.58 -1.18
CA ASN A 55 -21.31 -1.56 -2.27
C ASN A 55 -20.97 -0.48 -3.31
N ASP A 56 -19.69 -0.37 -3.68
CA ASP A 56 -19.18 0.65 -4.57
C ASP A 56 -17.96 0.11 -5.32
N ASP A 57 -18.09 -0.05 -6.64
CA ASP A 57 -17.01 -0.60 -7.47
C ASP A 57 -15.81 0.33 -7.62
N SER A 58 -16.00 1.62 -7.38
CA SER A 58 -14.90 2.59 -7.50
C SER A 58 -14.09 2.77 -6.22
N ILE A 59 -14.54 2.18 -5.09
CA ILE A 59 -13.91 2.38 -3.78
C ILE A 59 -12.50 1.84 -3.71
N ALA A 60 -12.20 0.78 -4.46
CA ALA A 60 -10.92 0.11 -4.45
C ALA A 60 -10.53 -0.34 -5.86
N HIS A 61 -9.25 -0.27 -6.16
CA HIS A 61 -8.66 -0.74 -7.41
C HIS A 61 -7.32 -1.41 -7.14
N PHE A 62 -6.81 -2.15 -8.12
CA PHE A 62 -5.46 -2.65 -8.09
C PHE A 62 -4.72 -2.24 -9.36
N LEU A 63 -3.42 -2.16 -9.28
CA LEU A 63 -2.56 -1.78 -10.40
C LEU A 63 -1.37 -2.72 -10.45
N ASN A 64 -1.31 -3.56 -11.47
CA ASN A 64 -0.20 -4.47 -11.70
C ASN A 64 -0.07 -4.75 -13.20
N SER A 65 0.91 -5.57 -13.56
CA SER A 65 1.23 -5.83 -14.98
C SER A 65 0.13 -6.57 -15.75
N SER A 66 -0.89 -7.10 -15.06
CA SER A 66 -1.99 -7.82 -15.71
C SER A 66 -3.04 -6.92 -16.34
N LEU A 67 -3.05 -5.62 -16.00
CA LEU A 67 -4.06 -4.69 -16.50
C LEU A 67 -3.72 -4.17 -17.88
N ASN A 68 -4.75 -4.05 -18.74
CA ASN A 68 -4.60 -3.39 -20.03
C ASN A 68 -4.74 -1.87 -19.86
N LYS A 69 -4.51 -1.15 -20.96
CA LYS A 69 -4.50 0.31 -20.96
C LYS A 69 -5.84 0.91 -20.51
N ALA A 70 -6.94 0.33 -20.97
CA ALA A 70 -8.28 0.83 -20.63
C ALA A 70 -8.56 0.67 -19.13
N ALA A 71 -8.17 -0.47 -18.55
CA ALA A 71 -8.34 -0.71 -17.13
C ALA A 71 -7.50 0.26 -16.29
N ILE A 72 -6.28 0.55 -16.72
CA ILE A 72 -5.40 1.51 -16.04
C ILE A 72 -6.02 2.91 -16.07
N GLU A 73 -6.60 3.32 -17.19
CA GLU A 73 -7.24 4.63 -17.29
C GLU A 73 -8.47 4.74 -16.39
N GLU A 74 -9.25 3.66 -16.25
CA GLU A 74 -10.38 3.64 -15.33
C GLU A 74 -9.93 3.83 -13.89
N VAL A 75 -8.85 3.15 -13.49
CA VAL A 75 -8.26 3.31 -12.16
C VAL A 75 -7.87 4.76 -11.91
N LYS A 76 -7.17 5.36 -12.85
CA LYS A 76 -6.70 6.74 -12.73
C LYS A 76 -7.85 7.73 -12.67
N GLU A 77 -8.89 7.51 -13.46
CA GLU A 77 -10.06 8.39 -13.47
C GLU A 77 -10.77 8.39 -12.11
N ASP A 78 -10.98 7.22 -11.52
CA ASP A 78 -11.64 7.11 -10.23
C ASP A 78 -10.80 7.75 -9.12
N ILE A 79 -9.48 7.65 -9.19
CA ILE A 79 -8.59 8.30 -8.22
C ILE A 79 -8.67 9.83 -8.36
N ARG A 80 -8.62 10.34 -9.60
CA ARG A 80 -8.73 11.79 -9.85
C ARG A 80 -10.03 12.36 -9.32
N ASN A 81 -11.11 11.60 -9.42
CA ASN A 81 -12.43 12.05 -9.00
C ASN A 81 -12.69 11.85 -7.50
N GLY A 82 -11.71 11.37 -6.76
CA GLY A 82 -11.83 11.18 -5.32
C GLY A 82 -12.72 10.02 -4.91
N LYS A 83 -13.03 9.11 -5.82
CA LYS A 83 -13.90 7.96 -5.55
C LYS A 83 -13.16 6.80 -4.91
N THR A 84 -11.88 6.64 -5.24
CA THR A 84 -11.09 5.50 -4.79
C THR A 84 -10.42 5.79 -3.46
N LYS A 85 -10.66 4.93 -2.48
CA LYS A 85 -10.07 5.03 -1.14
C LYS A 85 -8.85 4.15 -0.95
N ILE A 86 -8.77 3.04 -1.69
CA ILE A 86 -7.66 2.10 -1.59
C ILE A 86 -7.19 1.72 -2.99
N LEU A 87 -5.88 1.81 -3.21
CA LEU A 87 -5.22 1.32 -4.41
C LEU A 87 -4.18 0.28 -4.01
N TYR A 88 -4.40 -0.97 -4.42
CA TYR A 88 -3.41 -2.04 -4.26
C TYR A 88 -2.46 -2.00 -5.44
N VAL A 89 -1.17 -1.98 -5.18
CA VAL A 89 -0.18 -1.87 -6.24
C VAL A 89 1.03 -2.76 -5.96
N ALA A 90 1.55 -3.38 -7.02
CA ALA A 90 2.81 -4.11 -6.94
C ALA A 90 3.98 -3.12 -6.98
N PRO A 91 5.06 -3.36 -6.21
CA PRO A 91 6.20 -2.43 -6.21
C PRO A 91 6.77 -2.14 -7.59
N GLU A 92 6.86 -3.14 -8.47
CA GLU A 92 7.38 -2.93 -9.82
C GLU A 92 6.48 -2.03 -10.67
N SER A 93 5.17 -2.08 -10.44
CA SER A 93 4.23 -1.20 -11.14
C SER A 93 4.32 0.22 -10.60
N LEU A 94 4.46 0.34 -9.28
CA LEU A 94 4.59 1.66 -8.65
C LEU A 94 5.86 2.37 -9.10
N ASN A 95 6.94 1.62 -9.38
CA ASN A 95 8.23 2.18 -9.76
C ASN A 95 8.26 2.79 -11.16
N LYS A 96 7.20 2.63 -11.95
CA LYS A 96 7.11 3.26 -13.27
C LYS A 96 6.92 4.77 -13.09
N ASP A 97 7.69 5.55 -13.84
CA ASP A 97 7.67 7.01 -13.74
C ASP A 97 6.28 7.59 -13.96
N GLU A 98 5.53 7.06 -14.91
CA GLU A 98 4.16 7.52 -15.20
C GLU A 98 3.23 7.33 -14.01
N ASN A 99 3.38 6.23 -13.25
CA ASN A 99 2.56 5.96 -12.09
C ASN A 99 2.96 6.84 -10.91
N ILE A 100 4.24 7.07 -10.71
CA ILE A 100 4.73 7.97 -9.67
C ILE A 100 4.25 9.39 -9.92
N GLU A 101 4.36 9.87 -11.15
CA GLU A 101 3.92 11.21 -11.53
C GLU A 101 2.42 11.37 -11.34
N PHE A 102 1.65 10.35 -11.72
CA PHE A 102 0.20 10.39 -11.54
C PHE A 102 -0.17 10.49 -10.05
N LEU A 103 0.42 9.64 -9.20
CA LEU A 103 0.11 9.63 -7.77
C LEU A 103 0.58 10.91 -7.09
N ARG A 104 1.68 11.49 -7.55
CA ARG A 104 2.20 12.73 -7.02
C ARG A 104 1.19 13.88 -7.16
N ASN A 105 0.37 13.84 -8.18
CA ASN A 105 -0.63 14.88 -8.47
C ASN A 105 -1.98 14.62 -7.79
N ASN A 106 -2.07 13.59 -6.95
CA ASN A 106 -3.30 13.25 -6.26
C ASN A 106 -3.06 13.16 -4.76
N LYS A 107 -4.13 13.25 -3.98
CA LYS A 107 -4.03 13.17 -2.52
C LYS A 107 -3.82 11.72 -2.08
N ILE A 108 -2.73 11.46 -1.39
CA ILE A 108 -2.43 10.16 -0.79
C ILE A 108 -2.69 10.26 0.70
N SER A 109 -3.60 9.41 1.21
CA SER A 109 -3.93 9.43 2.64
C SER A 109 -2.83 8.80 3.49
N PHE A 110 -2.31 7.65 3.05
CA PHE A 110 -1.16 6.99 3.68
C PHE A 110 -0.66 5.86 2.77
N TYR A 111 0.49 5.31 3.13
CA TYR A 111 1.03 4.11 2.47
C TYR A 111 0.93 2.93 3.42
N ALA A 112 0.47 1.79 2.93
CA ALA A 112 0.49 0.54 3.70
C ALA A 112 1.43 -0.44 2.99
N ILE A 113 2.37 -1.00 3.74
CA ILE A 113 3.32 -1.96 3.21
C ILE A 113 2.97 -3.31 3.81
N ASP A 114 2.24 -4.11 3.05
CA ASP A 114 1.89 -5.47 3.47
C ASP A 114 3.08 -6.39 3.25
N GLU A 115 3.18 -7.41 4.08
CA GLU A 115 4.33 -8.33 4.07
C GLU A 115 5.64 -7.54 4.17
N ALA A 116 5.71 -6.59 5.10
CA ALA A 116 6.82 -5.65 5.23
C ALA A 116 8.17 -6.34 5.50
N HIS A 117 8.15 -7.60 5.97
CA HIS A 117 9.38 -8.38 6.15
C HIS A 117 10.16 -8.55 4.85
N CYS A 118 9.49 -8.40 3.69
CA CYS A 118 10.13 -8.49 2.37
C CYS A 118 11.18 -7.41 2.14
N ILE A 119 11.15 -6.33 2.93
CA ILE A 119 12.14 -5.25 2.84
C ILE A 119 13.50 -5.68 3.38
N SER A 120 13.50 -6.57 4.38
CA SER A 120 14.70 -6.89 5.13
C SER A 120 15.45 -8.10 4.56
N GLU A 121 16.75 -7.95 4.34
CA GLU A 121 17.63 -9.06 3.99
C GLU A 121 17.72 -10.09 5.12
N TRP A 122 17.39 -9.69 6.35
CA TRP A 122 17.40 -10.56 7.52
C TRP A 122 16.07 -11.32 7.69
N GLY A 123 15.06 -10.98 6.87
CA GLY A 123 13.77 -11.67 6.86
C GLY A 123 13.82 -12.93 6.00
N HIS A 124 12.80 -13.78 6.17
CA HIS A 124 12.73 -15.08 5.50
C HIS A 124 12.30 -15.00 4.02
N ASP A 125 11.84 -13.84 3.56
CA ASP A 125 11.31 -13.68 2.19
C ASP A 125 11.71 -12.31 1.63
N PHE A 126 13.02 -12.05 1.62
CA PHE A 126 13.53 -10.79 1.10
C PHE A 126 13.22 -10.63 -0.39
N ARG A 127 12.67 -9.47 -0.75
CA ARG A 127 12.38 -9.12 -2.14
C ARG A 127 13.06 -7.81 -2.50
N PRO A 128 14.03 -7.83 -3.43
CA PRO A 128 14.81 -6.63 -3.75
C PRO A 128 13.98 -5.42 -4.18
N GLU A 129 12.85 -5.64 -4.84
CA GLU A 129 11.98 -4.54 -5.29
C GLU A 129 11.40 -3.73 -4.12
N TYR A 130 11.33 -4.31 -2.92
CA TYR A 130 10.89 -3.61 -1.73
C TYR A 130 11.90 -2.59 -1.22
N ARG A 131 13.17 -2.69 -1.64
CA ARG A 131 14.20 -1.72 -1.25
C ARG A 131 13.96 -0.35 -1.86
N ASN A 132 13.22 -0.27 -2.95
CA ASN A 132 12.93 0.99 -3.63
C ASN A 132 11.72 1.73 -3.07
N ILE A 133 10.98 1.15 -2.11
CA ILE A 133 9.74 1.73 -1.59
C ILE A 133 9.98 3.11 -1.00
N GLN A 134 11.02 3.28 -0.17
CA GLN A 134 11.33 4.58 0.41
C GLN A 134 11.55 5.64 -0.66
N LYS A 135 12.30 5.30 -1.70
CA LYS A 135 12.58 6.19 -2.82
C LYS A 135 11.28 6.58 -3.54
N MET A 136 10.42 5.60 -3.78
CA MET A 136 9.14 5.83 -4.46
C MET A 136 8.21 6.72 -3.64
N THR A 137 8.08 6.47 -2.34
CA THR A 137 7.21 7.27 -1.49
C THR A 137 7.72 8.71 -1.36
N LYS A 138 9.03 8.93 -1.37
CA LYS A 138 9.59 10.28 -1.36
C LYS A 138 9.30 11.02 -2.66
N ARG A 139 9.32 10.33 -3.80
CA ARG A 139 8.99 10.92 -5.10
C ARG A 139 7.51 11.27 -5.22
N ILE A 140 6.64 10.43 -4.70
CA ILE A 140 5.19 10.65 -4.73
C ILE A 140 4.79 11.76 -3.77
N GLY A 141 5.31 11.72 -2.56
CA GLY A 141 5.01 12.70 -1.53
C GLY A 141 4.91 12.03 -0.17
N ARG A 142 5.21 12.77 0.88
CA ARG A 142 5.22 12.22 2.23
C ARG A 142 3.80 12.01 2.74
N ALA A 143 3.58 10.86 3.36
CA ALA A 143 2.33 10.50 4.04
C ALA A 143 2.66 9.46 5.11
N PRO A 144 1.78 9.25 6.09
CA PRO A 144 2.03 8.22 7.10
C PRO A 144 2.24 6.84 6.47
N ILE A 145 3.04 6.03 7.11
CA ILE A 145 3.36 4.67 6.64
C ILE A 145 2.85 3.66 7.66
N VAL A 146 2.12 2.66 7.19
CA VAL A 146 1.70 1.51 7.99
C VAL A 146 2.44 0.30 7.45
N ALA A 147 3.35 -0.25 8.24
CA ALA A 147 4.08 -1.46 7.88
C ALA A 147 3.46 -2.64 8.61
N LEU A 148 3.10 -3.68 7.87
CA LEU A 148 2.40 -4.85 8.41
C LEU A 148 3.16 -6.12 8.08
N THR A 149 3.32 -6.99 9.08
CA THR A 149 3.87 -8.32 8.85
C THR A 149 3.35 -9.29 9.92
N ALA A 150 3.27 -10.57 9.55
CA ALA A 150 2.90 -11.62 10.50
C ALA A 150 4.11 -12.08 11.33
N THR A 151 5.31 -11.94 10.80
CA THR A 151 6.54 -12.44 11.44
C THR A 151 7.68 -11.45 11.25
N ALA A 152 8.28 -11.03 12.36
CA ALA A 152 9.51 -10.24 12.33
C ALA A 152 10.20 -10.29 13.67
N THR A 153 11.48 -10.66 13.68
CA THR A 153 12.33 -10.54 14.87
C THR A 153 12.58 -9.05 15.15
N PRO A 154 13.04 -8.69 16.37
CA PRO A 154 13.40 -7.29 16.63
C PRO A 154 14.40 -6.73 15.63
N LYS A 155 15.35 -7.53 15.16
CA LYS A 155 16.33 -7.11 14.16
C LYS A 155 15.65 -6.78 12.84
N VAL A 156 14.72 -7.62 12.39
CA VAL A 156 13.95 -7.41 11.16
C VAL A 156 13.06 -6.17 11.31
N GLN A 157 12.40 -6.01 12.46
CA GLN A 157 11.56 -4.85 12.71
C GLN A 157 12.35 -3.54 12.61
N ASN A 158 13.54 -3.50 13.22
CA ASN A 158 14.40 -2.32 13.15
C ASN A 158 14.86 -2.04 11.72
N ASP A 159 15.20 -3.08 10.97
CA ASP A 159 15.64 -2.95 9.60
C ASP A 159 14.51 -2.42 8.70
N ILE A 160 13.29 -2.88 8.91
CA ILE A 160 12.11 -2.39 8.18
C ILE A 160 11.90 -0.90 8.45
N GLN A 161 11.89 -0.51 9.71
CA GLN A 161 11.66 0.88 10.09
C GLN A 161 12.72 1.80 9.51
N LYS A 162 13.98 1.36 9.53
CA LYS A 162 15.09 2.11 8.98
C LYS A 162 14.97 2.28 7.47
N ASN A 163 14.63 1.21 6.77
CA ASN A 163 14.54 1.22 5.30
C ASN A 163 13.33 1.99 4.79
N LEU A 164 12.30 2.16 5.61
CA LEU A 164 11.12 2.95 5.27
C LEU A 164 11.21 4.38 5.79
N ASP A 165 12.26 4.70 6.56
CA ASP A 165 12.41 6.01 7.19
C ASP A 165 11.17 6.35 8.04
N MET A 166 10.72 5.39 8.83
CA MET A 166 9.54 5.55 9.66
C MET A 166 9.86 6.42 10.86
N MET A 167 8.94 7.30 11.18
CA MET A 167 9.02 8.19 12.33
C MET A 167 8.04 7.75 13.41
N ASP A 168 8.48 7.81 14.66
CA ASP A 168 7.65 7.48 15.83
C ASP A 168 6.51 8.48 16.03
#